data_a1f943d1f705e15cc834388399afe33a
#
_entry.id   a1f943d1f705e15cc834388399afe33a
#
_cell.length_a   1.000
_cell.length_b   1.000
_cell.length_c   1.000
_cell.angle_alpha   90.00
_cell.angle_beta   90.00
_cell.angle_gamma   90.00
#
_symmetry.space_group_name_H-M   'P 1'
#
loop_
_entity.id
_entity.type
_entity.pdbx_description
1 polymer ?
#
loop_
_entity_poly.entity_id
_entity_poly.type
_entity_poly.pdbx_seq_one_letter_code
_entity_poly.pdbx_strand_id
1 'polypeptide(L)'
;INKLLTQKKIKSCFIKKFYSDQTDEQELLKSKGKLFLHQKRINAINQAVDEGYEVAILDDGLQDYSINYDLIFVCFNNLNWIGNGLTIPAGPLRESINNLEKYHHVFLNGNLENLEVIKKYILSINPKINIHIGKYIPLNLEEFSNQDKYLVFSGIGNHKTFVSMIRNSGLNIIKDIEFPDHYNYTENDVKKILKESSEMNAKIITTEKDFHRLQNYKINDIKIIKSELQIMDEE
;
A
#
# COMPACT_ATOMS: atom_id res chain seq x y z
N ILE A 1 6.42 7.71 8.12
CA ILE A 1 7.67 7.75 8.92
C ILE A 1 8.59 8.85 8.37
N ASN A 2 9.07 8.80 7.12
CA ASN A 2 10.01 9.80 6.57
C ASN A 2 9.52 11.25 6.77
N LYS A 3 8.24 11.54 6.46
CA LYS A 3 7.63 12.88 6.65
C LYS A 3 7.72 13.34 8.12
N LEU A 4 7.46 12.46 9.08
CA LEU A 4 7.54 12.76 10.50
C LEU A 4 8.98 13.03 10.96
N LEU A 5 9.94 12.24 10.47
CA LEU A 5 11.36 12.44 10.77
C LEU A 5 11.86 13.79 10.20
N THR A 6 11.47 14.11 8.97
CA THR A 6 11.79 15.39 8.34
C THR A 6 11.23 16.59 9.12
N GLN A 7 9.99 16.49 9.61
CA GLN A 7 9.39 17.52 10.48
C GLN A 7 10.18 17.73 11.78
N LYS A 8 10.75 16.63 12.31
CA LYS A 8 11.62 16.66 13.49
C LYS A 8 13.07 17.01 13.17
N LYS A 9 13.38 17.38 11.90
CA LYS A 9 14.73 17.71 11.41
C LYS A 9 15.73 16.55 11.53
N ILE A 10 15.25 15.31 11.55
CA ILE A 10 16.07 14.10 11.54
C ILE A 10 16.36 13.72 10.09
N LYS A 11 17.64 13.59 9.73
CA LYS A 11 18.07 13.26 8.38
C LYS A 11 17.84 11.77 8.10
N SER A 12 16.76 11.47 7.38
CA SER A 12 16.37 10.08 7.07
C SER A 12 16.41 9.79 5.58
N CYS A 13 16.63 8.52 5.23
CA CYS A 13 16.66 8.03 3.86
C CYS A 13 15.93 6.69 3.74
N PHE A 14 15.65 6.30 2.50
CA PHE A 14 15.15 4.97 2.16
C PHE A 14 16.29 4.07 1.71
N ILE A 15 16.23 2.80 2.13
CA ILE A 15 17.11 1.73 1.69
C ILE A 15 16.26 0.65 1.04
N LYS A 16 16.58 0.29 -0.21
CA LYS A 16 15.91 -0.80 -0.91
C LYS A 16 16.93 -1.66 -1.64
N LYS A 17 16.66 -2.97 -1.68
CA LYS A 17 17.42 -3.87 -2.54
C LYS A 17 17.08 -3.55 -3.99
N PHE A 18 18.09 -3.49 -4.85
CA PHE A 18 17.89 -3.24 -6.27
C PHE A 18 17.26 -4.46 -6.94
N TYR A 19 16.16 -4.25 -7.64
CA TYR A 19 15.50 -5.19 -8.54
C TYR A 19 15.18 -4.46 -9.85
N SER A 20 15.52 -5.08 -10.98
CA SER A 20 15.34 -4.47 -12.31
C SER A 20 13.88 -4.32 -12.72
N ASP A 21 13.00 -5.13 -12.14
CA ASP A 21 11.56 -5.22 -12.43
C ASP A 21 10.67 -4.42 -11.47
N GLN A 22 11.27 -3.75 -10.46
CA GLN A 22 10.53 -2.95 -9.47
C GLN A 22 10.81 -1.44 -9.61
N THR A 23 10.86 -0.94 -10.83
CA THR A 23 11.14 0.48 -11.11
C THR A 23 10.09 1.42 -10.54
N ASP A 24 8.82 1.05 -10.58
CA ASP A 24 7.69 1.84 -10.09
C ASP A 24 7.82 2.13 -8.59
N GLU A 25 8.16 1.12 -7.78
CA GLU A 25 8.36 1.28 -6.35
C GLU A 25 9.58 2.13 -6.04
N GLN A 26 10.66 1.98 -6.81
CA GLN A 26 11.87 2.78 -6.67
C GLN A 26 11.58 4.26 -6.96
N GLU A 27 10.84 4.56 -8.03
CA GLU A 27 10.45 5.93 -8.37
C GLU A 27 9.51 6.54 -7.30
N LEU A 28 8.59 5.75 -6.76
CA LEU A 28 7.73 6.17 -5.66
C LEU A 28 8.56 6.57 -4.42
N LEU A 29 9.53 5.74 -4.02
CA LEU A 29 10.38 6.04 -2.87
C LEU A 29 11.26 7.27 -3.13
N LYS A 30 11.85 7.41 -4.34
CA LYS A 30 12.61 8.60 -4.74
C LYS A 30 11.78 9.89 -4.64
N SER A 31 10.50 9.83 -5.03
CA SER A 31 9.60 10.99 -4.92
C SER A 31 9.31 11.41 -3.48
N LYS A 32 9.52 10.51 -2.51
CA LYS A 32 9.25 10.75 -1.07
C LYS A 32 10.51 11.09 -0.26
N GLY A 33 11.71 10.92 -0.82
CA GLY A 33 12.96 11.23 -0.16
C GLY A 33 14.17 10.60 -0.83
N LYS A 34 15.35 10.77 -0.21
CA LYS A 34 16.57 10.16 -0.73
C LYS A 34 16.48 8.64 -0.64
N LEU A 35 16.76 7.96 -1.74
CA LEU A 35 16.77 6.50 -1.86
C LEU A 35 18.17 6.02 -2.20
N PHE A 36 18.67 5.06 -1.43
CA PHE A 36 19.89 4.29 -1.73
C PHE A 36 19.51 2.88 -2.20
N LEU A 37 20.03 2.50 -3.36
CA LEU A 37 19.77 1.22 -4.02
C LEU A 37 21.06 0.43 -4.16
N HIS A 38 21.07 -0.81 -3.70
CA HIS A 38 22.19 -1.72 -3.91
C HIS A 38 21.72 -3.17 -3.92
N GLN A 39 22.48 -4.08 -4.53
CA GLN A 39 22.18 -5.52 -4.50
C GLN A 39 22.22 -6.10 -3.06
N LYS A 40 23.09 -5.55 -2.21
CA LYS A 40 23.18 -5.86 -0.78
C LYS A 40 22.79 -4.61 0.00
N ARG A 41 21.76 -4.69 0.85
CA ARG A 41 21.29 -3.55 1.64
C ARG A 41 22.36 -2.93 2.53
N ILE A 42 23.27 -3.74 3.07
CA ILE A 42 24.36 -3.24 3.91
C ILE A 42 25.23 -2.21 3.20
N ASN A 43 25.47 -2.36 1.89
CA ASN A 43 26.25 -1.38 1.14
C ASN A 43 25.49 -0.07 0.95
N ALA A 44 24.18 -0.14 0.76
CA ALA A 44 23.32 1.06 0.70
C ALA A 44 23.26 1.77 2.05
N ILE A 45 23.26 1.02 3.16
CA ILE A 45 23.34 1.56 4.52
C ILE A 45 24.67 2.28 4.74
N ASN A 46 25.78 1.65 4.39
CA ASN A 46 27.12 2.27 4.54
C ASN A 46 27.20 3.59 3.74
N GLN A 47 26.71 3.60 2.51
CA GLN A 47 26.64 4.83 1.72
C GLN A 47 25.78 5.91 2.40
N ALA A 48 24.65 5.54 3.00
CA ALA A 48 23.81 6.47 3.73
C ALA A 48 24.53 7.05 4.96
N VAL A 49 25.27 6.23 5.69
CA VAL A 49 26.12 6.64 6.83
C VAL A 49 27.18 7.63 6.36
N ASP A 50 27.89 7.33 5.26
CA ASP A 50 28.94 8.20 4.70
C ASP A 50 28.40 9.57 4.26
N GLU A 51 27.12 9.61 3.79
CA GLU A 51 26.41 10.85 3.45
C GLU A 51 25.76 11.54 4.67
N GLY A 52 25.96 11.01 5.89
CA GLY A 52 25.52 11.60 7.16
C GLY A 52 24.02 11.47 7.40
N TYR A 53 23.37 10.37 6.99
CA TYR A 53 22.00 10.06 7.36
C TYR A 53 21.95 9.40 8.74
N GLU A 54 20.96 9.82 9.55
CA GLU A 54 20.79 9.37 10.94
C GLU A 54 19.84 8.19 11.05
N VAL A 55 18.86 8.10 10.13
CA VAL A 55 17.84 7.05 10.10
C VAL A 55 17.73 6.45 8.71
N ALA A 56 17.90 5.14 8.62
CA ALA A 56 17.65 4.34 7.43
C ALA A 56 16.30 3.63 7.53
N ILE A 57 15.38 3.93 6.61
CA ILE A 57 14.08 3.29 6.50
C ILE A 57 14.19 2.20 5.44
N LEU A 58 14.12 0.94 5.87
CA LEU A 58 14.22 -0.20 4.97
C LEU A 58 12.83 -0.61 4.46
N ASP A 59 12.68 -0.57 3.15
CA ASP A 59 11.50 -1.10 2.49
C ASP A 59 11.67 -2.60 2.26
N ASP A 60 10.72 -3.41 2.75
CA ASP A 60 10.70 -4.87 2.63
C ASP A 60 12.00 -5.53 3.12
N GLY A 61 12.50 -5.08 4.27
CA GLY A 61 13.80 -5.49 4.81
C GLY A 61 13.76 -6.68 5.76
N LEU A 62 12.62 -7.05 6.32
CA LEU A 62 12.50 -7.92 7.49
C LEU A 62 13.18 -9.29 7.34
N GLN A 63 13.21 -9.88 6.14
CA GLN A 63 13.87 -11.16 5.86
C GLN A 63 15.38 -11.05 5.59
N ASP A 64 15.99 -9.87 5.74
CA ASP A 64 17.42 -9.70 5.61
C ASP A 64 18.10 -9.84 6.98
N TYR A 65 18.40 -11.07 7.37
CA TYR A 65 19.01 -11.40 8.67
C TYR A 65 20.48 -10.96 8.81
N SER A 66 21.05 -10.35 7.77
CA SER A 66 22.42 -9.77 7.85
C SER A 66 22.44 -8.38 8.50
N ILE A 67 21.26 -7.83 8.81
CA ILE A 67 21.09 -6.49 9.37
C ILE A 67 20.38 -6.61 10.73
N ASN A 68 20.86 -5.88 11.72
CA ASN A 68 20.17 -5.66 12.98
C ASN A 68 19.28 -4.43 12.85
N TYR A 69 18.02 -4.55 13.27
CA TYR A 69 17.03 -3.49 13.20
C TYR A 69 16.73 -2.95 14.60
N ASP A 70 16.83 -1.64 14.78
CA ASP A 70 16.44 -0.99 16.04
C ASP A 70 14.92 -0.97 16.20
N LEU A 71 14.17 -0.85 15.09
CA LEU A 71 12.73 -0.77 15.08
C LEU A 71 12.14 -1.55 13.89
N ILE A 72 11.19 -2.41 14.18
CA ILE A 72 10.52 -3.26 13.18
C ILE A 72 9.02 -3.01 13.21
N PHE A 73 8.47 -2.72 12.04
CA PHE A 73 7.04 -2.67 11.78
C PHE A 73 6.62 -3.82 10.87
N VAL A 74 5.73 -4.67 11.34
CA VAL A 74 5.10 -5.71 10.53
C VAL A 74 3.77 -5.17 10.01
N CYS A 75 3.59 -5.17 8.69
CA CYS A 75 2.39 -4.62 8.05
C CYS A 75 1.45 -5.73 7.61
N PHE A 76 0.18 -5.64 8.00
CA PHE A 76 -0.89 -6.51 7.52
C PHE A 76 -2.01 -5.70 6.89
N ASN A 77 -2.57 -6.25 5.82
CA ASN A 77 -3.87 -5.81 5.32
C ASN A 77 -4.97 -6.61 6.04
N ASN A 78 -5.83 -5.94 6.80
CA ASN A 78 -6.85 -6.61 7.61
C ASN A 78 -7.97 -7.27 6.80
N LEU A 79 -8.18 -6.90 5.53
CA LEU A 79 -9.15 -7.55 4.64
C LEU A 79 -8.70 -8.97 4.24
N ASN A 80 -7.42 -9.11 3.92
CA ASN A 80 -6.85 -10.41 3.55
C ASN A 80 -6.28 -11.14 4.77
N TRP A 81 -5.94 -10.40 5.81
CA TRP A 81 -5.33 -10.85 7.06
C TRP A 81 -4.21 -11.87 6.79
N ILE A 82 -4.22 -12.98 7.49
CA ILE A 82 -3.23 -14.07 7.33
C ILE A 82 -3.65 -15.13 6.30
N GLY A 83 -4.78 -14.92 5.59
CA GLY A 83 -5.32 -15.91 4.66
C GLY A 83 -5.60 -17.24 5.36
N ASN A 84 -4.98 -18.33 4.87
CA ASN A 84 -5.06 -19.66 5.49
C ASN A 84 -4.09 -19.88 6.66
N GLY A 85 -3.31 -18.84 7.05
CA GLY A 85 -2.34 -18.91 8.13
C GLY A 85 -1.04 -19.64 7.84
N LEU A 86 -0.84 -20.11 6.61
CA LEU A 86 0.34 -20.87 6.21
C LEU A 86 1.37 -19.95 5.54
N THR A 87 2.62 -20.37 5.56
CA THR A 87 3.72 -19.69 4.89
C THR A 87 3.84 -20.11 3.42
N ILE A 88 4.50 -19.27 2.61
CA ILE A 88 4.84 -19.55 1.21
C ILE A 88 5.59 -20.88 1.13
N PRO A 89 5.25 -21.79 0.16
CA PRO A 89 4.30 -21.60 -0.93
C PRO A 89 2.84 -22.01 -0.62
N ALA A 90 2.55 -22.52 0.57
CA ALA A 90 1.24 -23.07 0.92
C ALA A 90 0.21 -22.00 1.33
N GLY A 91 0.66 -20.78 1.64
CA GLY A 91 -0.15 -19.65 2.04
C GLY A 91 0.55 -18.31 1.81
N PRO A 92 -0.06 -17.19 2.22
CA PRO A 92 0.42 -15.85 1.89
C PRO A 92 1.53 -15.34 2.83
N LEU A 93 1.76 -15.99 3.96
CA LEU A 93 2.72 -15.49 4.94
C LEU A 93 4.15 -15.75 4.50
N ARG A 94 5.04 -14.77 4.69
CA ARG A 94 6.49 -14.94 4.48
C ARG A 94 7.16 -15.64 5.65
N GLU A 95 6.58 -15.52 6.85
CA GLU A 95 7.04 -16.14 8.08
C GLU A 95 5.84 -16.62 8.91
N SER A 96 6.10 -17.53 9.86
CA SER A 96 5.07 -17.93 10.81
C SER A 96 4.53 -16.72 11.57
N ILE A 97 3.21 -16.65 11.74
CA ILE A 97 2.56 -15.59 12.51
C ILE A 97 3.07 -15.53 13.96
N ASN A 98 3.52 -16.66 14.51
CA ASN A 98 4.09 -16.72 15.87
C ASN A 98 5.38 -15.90 16.01
N ASN A 99 6.05 -15.56 14.89
CA ASN A 99 7.21 -14.67 14.94
C ASN A 99 6.88 -13.25 15.44
N LEU A 100 5.59 -12.89 15.55
CA LEU A 100 5.17 -11.65 16.21
C LEU A 100 5.65 -11.55 17.66
N GLU A 101 5.98 -12.66 18.32
CA GLU A 101 6.62 -12.66 19.64
C GLU A 101 7.93 -11.86 19.69
N LYS A 102 8.63 -11.74 18.55
CA LYS A 102 9.93 -11.09 18.41
C LYS A 102 9.84 -9.62 18.01
N TYR A 103 8.63 -9.14 17.66
CA TYR A 103 8.44 -7.82 17.08
C TYR A 103 7.73 -6.89 18.05
N HIS A 104 7.93 -5.58 17.83
CA HIS A 104 7.43 -4.56 18.76
C HIS A 104 6.22 -3.81 18.22
N HIS A 105 6.06 -3.75 16.90
CA HIS A 105 5.03 -2.95 16.24
C HIS A 105 4.37 -3.70 15.10
N VAL A 106 3.04 -3.60 15.03
CA VAL A 106 2.21 -4.06 13.91
C VAL A 106 1.43 -2.88 13.35
N PHE A 107 1.43 -2.73 12.05
CA PHE A 107 0.50 -1.87 11.31
C PHE A 107 -0.60 -2.71 10.70
N LEU A 108 -1.85 -2.38 11.04
CA LEU A 108 -3.04 -2.91 10.37
C LEU A 108 -3.58 -1.85 9.42
N ASN A 109 -3.64 -2.16 8.13
CA ASN A 109 -4.23 -1.30 7.11
C ASN A 109 -5.35 -2.03 6.39
N GLY A 110 -6.26 -1.28 5.76
CA GLY A 110 -7.39 -1.84 5.02
C GLY A 110 -8.69 -1.12 5.34
N ASN A 111 -9.66 -1.81 5.92
CA ASN A 111 -10.87 -1.22 6.47
C ASN A 111 -10.92 -1.41 8.00
N LEU A 112 -11.98 -0.89 8.63
CA LEU A 112 -12.14 -1.00 10.09
C LEU A 112 -12.90 -2.27 10.53
N GLU A 113 -13.28 -3.14 9.60
CA GLU A 113 -13.99 -4.38 9.91
C GLU A 113 -13.04 -5.40 10.55
N ASN A 114 -13.56 -6.20 11.49
CA ASN A 114 -12.83 -7.27 12.17
C ASN A 114 -11.58 -6.84 12.96
N LEU A 115 -11.30 -5.56 13.13
CA LEU A 115 -10.10 -5.09 13.83
C LEU A 115 -9.98 -5.64 15.24
N GLU A 116 -11.06 -5.68 16.00
CA GLU A 116 -11.03 -6.16 17.38
C GLU A 116 -10.69 -7.65 17.48
N VAL A 117 -11.16 -8.46 16.52
CA VAL A 117 -10.81 -9.88 16.46
C VAL A 117 -9.33 -10.04 16.13
N ILE A 118 -8.83 -9.28 15.16
CA ILE A 118 -7.43 -9.30 14.74
C ILE A 118 -6.52 -8.81 15.87
N LYS A 119 -6.86 -7.70 16.53
CA LYS A 119 -6.12 -7.18 17.70
C LYS A 119 -6.01 -8.23 18.81
N LYS A 120 -7.13 -8.86 19.18
CA LYS A 120 -7.15 -9.92 20.20
C LYS A 120 -6.24 -11.08 19.82
N TYR A 121 -6.27 -11.49 18.55
CA TYR A 121 -5.41 -12.57 18.06
C TYR A 121 -3.92 -12.19 18.15
N ILE A 122 -3.54 -11.00 17.69
CA ILE A 122 -2.16 -10.50 17.78
C ILE A 122 -1.70 -10.44 19.26
N LEU A 123 -2.52 -9.86 20.14
CA LEU A 123 -2.22 -9.74 21.56
C LEU A 123 -2.15 -11.08 22.28
N SER A 124 -2.83 -12.12 21.77
CA SER A 124 -2.68 -13.48 22.30
C SER A 124 -1.31 -14.09 22.01
N ILE A 125 -0.64 -13.67 20.92
CA ILE A 125 0.72 -14.08 20.58
C ILE A 125 1.74 -13.23 21.33
N ASN A 126 1.57 -11.90 21.29
CA ASN A 126 2.48 -10.98 21.97
C ASN A 126 1.69 -9.87 22.71
N PRO A 127 1.48 -10.01 24.02
CA PRO A 127 0.72 -9.01 24.80
C PRO A 127 1.39 -7.61 24.89
N LYS A 128 2.67 -7.51 24.50
CA LYS A 128 3.45 -6.26 24.58
C LYS A 128 3.58 -5.53 23.25
N ILE A 129 3.03 -6.10 22.17
CA ILE A 129 3.16 -5.53 20.83
C ILE A 129 2.28 -4.28 20.70
N ASN A 130 2.84 -3.23 20.10
CA ASN A 130 2.07 -2.03 19.79
C ASN A 130 1.34 -2.21 18.45
N ILE A 131 0.04 -1.98 18.44
CA ILE A 131 -0.80 -2.12 17.25
C ILE A 131 -1.20 -0.72 16.78
N HIS A 132 -0.80 -0.37 15.57
CA HIS A 132 -1.14 0.88 14.89
C HIS A 132 -2.15 0.59 13.79
N ILE A 133 -3.15 1.46 13.67
CA ILE A 133 -4.20 1.31 12.66
C ILE A 133 -4.00 2.38 11.60
N GLY A 134 -3.95 1.93 10.34
CA GLY A 134 -3.94 2.81 9.19
C GLY A 134 -5.22 2.67 8.38
N LYS A 135 -5.75 3.79 7.93
CA LYS A 135 -6.90 3.86 7.03
C LYS A 135 -6.54 4.66 5.80
N TYR A 136 -6.87 4.13 4.62
CA TYR A 136 -6.79 4.93 3.41
C TYR A 136 -7.95 5.90 3.35
N ILE A 137 -7.63 7.16 3.12
CA ILE A 137 -8.61 8.23 2.92
C ILE A 137 -8.45 8.86 1.53
N PRO A 138 -9.53 9.20 0.85
CA PRO A 138 -9.45 9.94 -0.41
C PRO A 138 -9.07 11.40 -0.13
N LEU A 139 -8.20 11.98 -0.98
CA LEU A 139 -7.71 13.34 -0.86
C LEU A 139 -8.45 14.37 -1.70
N ASN A 140 -9.21 13.91 -2.71
CA ASN A 140 -9.91 14.77 -3.67
C ASN A 140 -11.37 14.36 -3.83
N LEU A 141 -12.03 14.05 -2.71
CA LEU A 141 -13.41 13.58 -2.70
C LEU A 141 -14.39 14.63 -3.24
N GLU A 142 -14.05 15.90 -3.12
CA GLU A 142 -14.84 17.04 -3.62
C GLU A 142 -15.02 17.06 -5.15
N GLU A 143 -14.17 16.34 -5.88
CA GLU A 143 -14.28 16.19 -7.34
C GLU A 143 -15.37 15.18 -7.75
N PHE A 144 -15.97 14.47 -6.78
CA PHE A 144 -16.91 13.38 -7.00
C PHE A 144 -18.29 13.70 -6.41
N SER A 145 -19.35 13.26 -7.09
CA SER A 145 -20.73 13.44 -6.62
C SER A 145 -21.31 12.12 -6.11
N ASN A 146 -21.92 12.15 -4.95
CA ASN A 146 -22.63 10.99 -4.40
C ASN A 146 -23.88 10.59 -5.20
N GLN A 147 -24.37 11.47 -6.09
CA GLN A 147 -25.50 11.21 -6.96
C GLN A 147 -25.12 10.46 -8.23
N ASP A 148 -23.83 10.46 -8.58
CA ASP A 148 -23.31 9.76 -9.75
C ASP A 148 -23.17 8.26 -9.48
N LYS A 149 -23.28 7.47 -10.54
CA LYS A 149 -22.95 6.05 -10.53
C LYS A 149 -21.51 5.88 -10.97
N TYR A 150 -20.77 4.97 -10.32
CA TYR A 150 -19.38 4.75 -10.63
C TYR A 150 -19.07 3.30 -10.98
N LEU A 151 -18.28 3.12 -12.04
CA LEU A 151 -17.54 1.91 -12.33
C LEU A 151 -16.10 2.12 -11.86
N VAL A 152 -15.63 1.27 -10.96
CA VAL A 152 -14.29 1.35 -10.39
C VAL A 152 -13.44 0.23 -10.96
N PHE A 153 -12.20 0.51 -11.36
CA PHE A 153 -11.26 -0.54 -11.71
C PHE A 153 -9.87 -0.24 -11.16
N SER A 154 -9.10 -1.29 -10.89
CA SER A 154 -7.67 -1.16 -10.57
C SER A 154 -6.90 -2.45 -10.81
N GLY A 155 -5.59 -2.30 -11.13
CA GLY A 155 -4.59 -3.36 -11.20
C GLY A 155 -3.51 -3.15 -10.14
N ILE A 156 -3.94 -3.07 -8.89
CA ILE A 156 -3.08 -2.96 -7.70
C ILE A 156 -3.33 -4.13 -6.75
N GLY A 157 -2.33 -4.54 -5.99
CA GLY A 157 -2.41 -5.69 -5.07
C GLY A 157 -3.50 -5.60 -4.00
N ASN A 158 -4.08 -4.42 -3.78
CA ASN A 158 -5.11 -4.17 -2.76
C ASN A 158 -6.39 -3.58 -3.34
N HIS A 159 -6.91 -4.13 -4.45
CA HIS A 159 -8.14 -3.68 -5.10
C HIS A 159 -9.32 -3.56 -4.11
N LYS A 160 -9.53 -4.58 -3.29
CA LYS A 160 -10.62 -4.59 -2.30
C LYS A 160 -10.53 -3.44 -1.30
N THR A 161 -9.32 -3.10 -0.82
CA THR A 161 -9.10 -1.95 0.06
C THR A 161 -9.44 -0.64 -0.64
N PHE A 162 -9.05 -0.50 -1.90
CA PHE A 162 -9.37 0.67 -2.73
C PHE A 162 -10.89 0.84 -2.91
N VAL A 163 -11.59 -0.21 -3.29
CA VAL A 163 -13.05 -0.21 -3.43
C VAL A 163 -13.75 0.09 -2.10
N SER A 164 -13.29 -0.53 -0.99
CA SER A 164 -13.83 -0.30 0.34
C SER A 164 -13.66 1.17 0.77
N MET A 165 -12.50 1.77 0.52
CA MET A 165 -12.25 3.20 0.78
C MET A 165 -13.27 4.09 0.05
N ILE A 166 -13.51 3.83 -1.24
CA ILE A 166 -14.44 4.61 -2.05
C ILE A 166 -15.90 4.45 -1.55
N ARG A 167 -16.31 3.21 -1.25
CA ARG A 167 -17.65 2.92 -0.70
C ARG A 167 -17.87 3.62 0.64
N ASN A 168 -16.89 3.55 1.53
CA ASN A 168 -16.95 4.20 2.84
C ASN A 168 -16.95 5.73 2.77
N SER A 169 -16.57 6.31 1.62
CA SER A 169 -16.66 7.75 1.34
C SER A 169 -18.03 8.16 0.80
N GLY A 170 -18.98 7.24 0.71
CA GLY A 170 -20.36 7.50 0.29
C GLY A 170 -20.57 7.54 -1.23
N LEU A 171 -19.58 7.16 -2.05
CA LEU A 171 -19.73 7.11 -3.49
C LEU A 171 -20.48 5.84 -3.93
N ASN A 172 -21.38 5.99 -4.89
CA ASN A 172 -22.23 4.92 -5.38
C ASN A 172 -21.50 4.06 -6.43
N ILE A 173 -20.79 3.03 -5.98
CA ILE A 173 -20.13 2.06 -6.86
C ILE A 173 -21.15 1.01 -7.29
N ILE A 174 -21.47 0.98 -8.59
CA ILE A 174 -22.36 -0.01 -9.18
C ILE A 174 -21.64 -1.22 -9.76
N LYS A 175 -20.35 -1.06 -10.08
CA LYS A 175 -19.47 -2.14 -10.57
C LYS A 175 -18.04 -1.87 -10.20
N ASP A 176 -17.31 -2.93 -9.84
CA ASP A 176 -15.86 -2.92 -9.70
C ASP A 176 -15.24 -4.03 -10.54
N ILE A 177 -14.05 -3.75 -11.10
CA ILE A 177 -13.28 -4.66 -11.95
C ILE A 177 -11.86 -4.76 -11.38
N GLU A 178 -11.50 -5.94 -10.92
CA GLU A 178 -10.17 -6.23 -10.42
C GLU A 178 -9.29 -6.79 -11.55
N PHE A 179 -8.15 -6.15 -11.77
CA PHE A 179 -7.07 -6.67 -12.61
C PHE A 179 -5.92 -7.18 -11.75
N PRO A 180 -5.08 -8.09 -12.26
CA PRO A 180 -3.87 -8.50 -11.57
C PRO A 180 -2.99 -7.32 -11.17
N ASP A 181 -2.21 -7.46 -10.09
CA ASP A 181 -1.26 -6.42 -9.68
C ASP A 181 -0.25 -6.15 -10.80
N HIS A 182 0.12 -4.88 -10.98
CA HIS A 182 0.99 -4.41 -12.06
C HIS A 182 0.50 -4.71 -13.48
N TYR A 183 -0.83 -4.83 -13.66
CA TYR A 183 -1.42 -5.19 -14.95
C TYR A 183 -1.10 -4.17 -16.05
N ASN A 184 -0.70 -4.68 -17.22
CA ASN A 184 -0.53 -3.88 -18.43
C ASN A 184 -1.83 -3.93 -19.25
N TYR A 185 -2.58 -2.83 -19.23
CA TYR A 185 -3.85 -2.73 -19.91
C TYR A 185 -3.69 -2.84 -21.44
N THR A 186 -4.56 -3.59 -22.07
CA THR A 186 -4.66 -3.68 -23.53
C THR A 186 -5.72 -2.71 -24.05
N GLU A 187 -5.68 -2.43 -25.35
CA GLU A 187 -6.72 -1.62 -26.00
C GLU A 187 -8.13 -2.24 -25.86
N ASN A 188 -8.20 -3.58 -25.83
CA ASN A 188 -9.45 -4.31 -25.64
C ASN A 188 -9.99 -4.14 -24.21
N ASP A 189 -9.13 -4.13 -23.18
CA ASP A 189 -9.54 -3.87 -21.80
C ASP A 189 -10.14 -2.48 -21.67
N VAL A 190 -9.47 -1.50 -22.25
CA VAL A 190 -9.92 -0.11 -22.26
C VAL A 190 -11.28 0.02 -22.96
N LYS A 191 -11.43 -0.55 -24.15
CA LYS A 191 -12.71 -0.56 -24.87
C LYS A 191 -13.82 -1.22 -24.07
N LYS A 192 -13.53 -2.32 -23.37
CA LYS A 192 -14.48 -3.03 -22.51
C LYS A 192 -14.92 -2.16 -21.34
N ILE A 193 -13.99 -1.52 -20.63
CA ILE A 193 -14.28 -0.62 -19.49
C ILE A 193 -15.17 0.54 -19.95
N LEU A 194 -14.82 1.20 -21.07
CA LEU A 194 -15.58 2.32 -21.61
C LEU A 194 -16.99 1.90 -22.04
N LYS A 195 -17.13 0.76 -22.70
CA LYS A 195 -18.42 0.21 -23.13
C LYS A 195 -19.32 -0.08 -21.93
N GLU A 196 -18.81 -0.79 -20.93
CA GLU A 196 -19.56 -1.13 -19.71
C GLU A 196 -19.98 0.13 -18.93
N SER A 197 -19.09 1.11 -18.83
CA SER A 197 -19.40 2.40 -18.21
C SER A 197 -20.54 3.12 -18.91
N SER A 198 -20.50 3.17 -20.26
CA SER A 198 -21.55 3.78 -21.08
C SER A 198 -22.90 3.05 -20.94
N GLU A 199 -22.91 1.72 -21.02
CA GLU A 199 -24.12 0.90 -20.86
C GLU A 199 -24.79 1.09 -19.49
N MET A 200 -23.99 1.34 -18.45
CA MET A 200 -24.49 1.55 -17.07
C MET A 200 -24.77 3.02 -16.75
N ASN A 201 -24.47 3.95 -17.67
CA ASN A 201 -24.45 5.39 -17.41
C ASN A 201 -23.66 5.73 -16.14
N ALA A 202 -22.43 5.18 -16.04
CA ALA A 202 -21.55 5.31 -14.89
C ALA A 202 -20.28 6.10 -15.27
N LYS A 203 -19.78 6.91 -14.35
CA LYS A 203 -18.44 7.52 -14.46
C LYS A 203 -17.38 6.53 -14.05
N ILE A 204 -16.20 6.64 -14.62
CA ILE A 204 -15.10 5.70 -14.35
C ILE A 204 -14.18 6.27 -13.29
N ILE A 205 -13.82 5.45 -12.30
CA ILE A 205 -12.81 5.76 -11.28
C ILE A 205 -11.68 4.74 -11.33
N THR A 206 -10.45 5.23 -11.23
CA THR A 206 -9.26 4.39 -11.07
C THR A 206 -8.23 5.03 -10.12
N THR A 207 -7.12 4.33 -9.88
CA THR A 207 -5.99 4.82 -9.07
C THR A 207 -5.04 5.69 -9.91
N GLU A 208 -4.19 6.51 -9.24
CA GLU A 208 -3.13 7.26 -9.93
C GLU A 208 -2.17 6.32 -10.68
N LYS A 209 -1.81 5.17 -10.10
CA LYS A 209 -0.92 4.18 -10.70
C LYS A 209 -1.50 3.61 -11.99
N ASP A 210 -2.76 3.20 -11.95
CA ASP A 210 -3.42 2.62 -13.12
C ASP A 210 -3.65 3.66 -14.21
N PHE A 211 -3.98 4.89 -13.83
CA PHE A 211 -4.12 5.98 -14.79
C PHE A 211 -2.81 6.27 -15.54
N HIS A 212 -1.66 6.24 -14.84
CA HIS A 212 -0.36 6.38 -15.48
C HIS A 212 -0.09 5.28 -16.51
N ARG A 213 -0.50 4.05 -16.25
CA ARG A 213 -0.38 2.91 -17.20
C ARG A 213 -1.29 3.06 -18.42
N LEU A 214 -2.33 3.89 -18.31
CA LEU A 214 -3.29 4.15 -19.38
C LEU A 214 -2.95 5.37 -20.23
N GLN A 215 -1.88 6.12 -19.96
CA GLN A 215 -1.55 7.38 -20.65
C GLN A 215 -1.38 7.23 -22.16
N ASN A 216 -1.02 6.04 -22.65
CA ASN A 216 -0.92 5.75 -24.09
C ASN A 216 -2.29 5.65 -24.78
N TYR A 217 -3.36 5.50 -24.01
CA TYR A 217 -4.73 5.43 -24.48
C TYR A 217 -5.38 6.79 -24.21
N LYS A 218 -5.60 7.61 -25.18
CA LYS A 218 -6.24 8.95 -25.04
C LYS A 218 -7.67 8.83 -24.51
N ILE A 219 -7.82 8.64 -23.17
CA ILE A 219 -9.09 8.46 -22.50
C ILE A 219 -9.38 9.73 -21.69
N ASN A 220 -10.45 10.45 -22.08
CA ASN A 220 -10.77 11.75 -21.46
C ASN A 220 -11.71 11.64 -20.25
N ASP A 221 -12.36 10.49 -20.03
CA ASP A 221 -13.48 10.36 -19.07
C ASP A 221 -13.18 9.48 -17.85
N ILE A 222 -11.89 9.27 -17.54
CA ILE A 222 -11.49 8.54 -16.33
C ILE A 222 -11.13 9.53 -15.23
N LYS A 223 -11.80 9.43 -14.09
CA LYS A 223 -11.48 10.17 -12.88
C LYS A 223 -10.47 9.40 -12.03
N ILE A 224 -9.52 10.11 -11.50
CA ILE A 224 -8.50 9.57 -10.60
C ILE A 224 -8.90 9.90 -9.18
N ILE A 225 -8.98 8.89 -8.31
CA ILE A 225 -9.05 9.14 -6.87
C ILE A 225 -7.66 9.03 -6.26
N LYS A 226 -7.25 10.12 -5.61
CA LYS A 226 -6.00 10.18 -4.85
C LYS A 226 -6.26 9.71 -3.44
N SER A 227 -5.35 8.95 -2.87
CA SER A 227 -5.50 8.45 -1.51
C SER A 227 -4.22 8.56 -0.71
N GLU A 228 -4.36 8.75 0.60
CA GLU A 228 -3.27 8.76 1.56
C GLU A 228 -3.59 7.77 2.70
N LEU A 229 -2.56 7.11 3.21
CA LEU A 229 -2.67 6.30 4.43
C LEU A 229 -2.58 7.23 5.64
N GLN A 230 -3.68 7.38 6.36
CA GLN A 230 -3.72 8.08 7.64
C GLN A 230 -3.56 7.07 8.76
N ILE A 231 -2.65 7.34 9.69
CA ILE A 231 -2.51 6.56 10.92
C ILE A 231 -3.53 7.11 11.91
N MET A 232 -4.36 6.22 12.42
CA MET A 232 -5.34 6.53 13.44
C MET A 232 -4.71 6.20 14.79
N ASP A 233 -3.99 7.15 15.37
CA ASP A 233 -3.55 7.01 16.75
C ASP A 233 -4.78 7.16 17.64
N GLU A 234 -5.07 6.14 18.44
CA GLU A 234 -5.88 6.33 19.62
C GLU A 234 -4.99 7.14 20.60
N GLU A 235 -5.40 8.37 20.93
CA GLU A 235 -4.81 9.18 21.99
C GLU A 235 -4.85 8.45 23.36
#